data_4866f2bb8f2899de293f948bd6af011b
#
_entry.id   4866f2bb8f2899de293f948bd6af011b
#
_cell.length_a   1.000
_cell.length_b   1.000
_cell.length_c   1.000
_cell.angle_alpha   90.00
_cell.angle_beta   90.00
_cell.angle_gamma   90.00
#
_symmetry.space_group_name_H-M   'P 1'
#
loop_
_entity.id
_entity.type
_entity.pdbx_description
1 polymer ?
#
loop_
_entity_poly.entity_id
_entity_poly.type
_entity_poly.pdbx_seq_one_letter_code
_entity_poly.pdbx_strand_id
1 'polypeptide(L)'
;SPRMMVSIATAMIPFLPNDDANRALMGANMQRQAVPLLRPHAPIVGTGMEHKICIDSEIAVLAEGDGVVTSVDARHVTVKYDSGEVKDYKLTKFLRSNHTTCINQRPIVDVGERVHGRGIAPDGTLQDPTVLADGPATDQGEIALGQNILVGFMTWEGYNYEDAVLLNERLVREDLYTSIHIEEFEIDARDTKLGPEEITRDIPNVGEDALKDLDENGIIRVGAEV
;
A
#
# COMPACT_ATOMS: atom_id res chain seq x y z
N SER A 1 22.15 20.87 9.82
CA SER A 1 22.01 19.84 10.86
C SER A 1 22.54 18.51 10.35
N PRO A 2 23.23 17.70 11.15
CA PRO A 2 23.68 16.35 10.75
C PRO A 2 22.53 15.45 10.25
N ARG A 3 21.31 15.68 10.70
CA ARG A 3 20.11 14.96 10.29
C ARG A 3 19.71 15.19 8.83
N MET A 4 20.27 16.20 8.18
CA MET A 4 19.98 16.52 6.76
C MET A 4 20.98 15.87 5.79
N MET A 5 21.90 15.04 6.27
CA MET A 5 22.96 14.43 5.44
C MET A 5 22.52 13.14 4.75
N VAL A 6 21.41 12.53 5.18
CA VAL A 6 20.90 11.26 4.65
C VAL A 6 19.50 11.44 4.08
N SER A 7 19.12 10.61 3.11
CA SER A 7 17.77 10.57 2.58
C SER A 7 16.78 9.97 3.61
N ILE A 8 15.49 10.21 3.41
CA ILE A 8 14.42 9.62 4.25
C ILE A 8 14.51 8.08 4.23
N ALA A 9 14.70 7.48 3.05
CA ALA A 9 14.84 6.03 2.92
C ALA A 9 16.06 5.50 3.70
N THR A 10 17.18 6.20 3.65
CA THR A 10 18.37 5.83 4.43
C THR A 10 18.12 5.97 5.93
N ALA A 11 17.35 6.97 6.35
CA ALA A 11 17.01 7.18 7.76
C ALA A 11 16.09 6.10 8.34
N MET A 12 15.43 5.29 7.52
CA MET A 12 14.63 4.14 7.92
C MET A 12 15.43 2.84 8.07
N ILE A 13 16.72 2.82 7.75
CA ILE A 13 17.56 1.62 7.90
C ILE A 13 18.01 1.50 9.36
N PRO A 14 17.57 0.48 10.09
CA PRO A 14 18.03 0.25 11.46
C PRO A 14 19.49 -0.19 11.44
N PHE A 15 20.26 0.16 12.48
CA PHE A 15 21.68 -0.15 12.62
C PHE A 15 22.55 0.36 11.45
N LEU A 16 22.17 1.45 10.84
CA LEU A 16 22.86 2.05 9.70
C LEU A 16 24.39 2.22 9.91
N PRO A 17 24.89 2.64 11.10
CA PRO A 17 26.33 2.77 11.33
C PRO A 17 27.13 1.46 11.25
N ASN A 18 26.47 0.32 11.33
CA ASN A 18 27.08 -1.00 11.23
C ASN A 18 27.15 -1.53 9.79
N ASP A 19 26.51 -0.84 8.85
CA ASP A 19 26.46 -1.22 7.44
C ASP A 19 27.51 -0.48 6.61
N ASP A 20 28.05 -1.16 5.59
CA ASP A 20 28.85 -0.52 4.58
C ASP A 20 28.01 0.45 3.74
N ALA A 21 28.61 1.59 3.35
CA ALA A 21 27.89 2.63 2.60
C ALA A 21 27.28 2.12 1.29
N ASN A 22 27.97 1.21 0.58
CA ASN A 22 27.45 0.62 -0.65
C ASN A 22 26.20 -0.23 -0.40
N ARG A 23 26.17 -0.99 0.69
CA ARG A 23 25.00 -1.81 1.07
C ARG A 23 23.85 -0.97 1.59
N ALA A 24 24.13 0.09 2.33
CA ALA A 24 23.14 1.07 2.74
C ALA A 24 22.46 1.75 1.54
N LEU A 25 23.25 2.10 0.50
CA LEU A 25 22.70 2.64 -0.74
C LEU A 25 21.76 1.64 -1.45
N MET A 26 22.17 0.38 -1.55
CA MET A 26 21.34 -0.67 -2.14
C MET A 26 20.04 -0.85 -1.35
N GLY A 27 20.11 -0.91 -0.02
CA GLY A 27 18.95 -1.03 0.86
C GLY A 27 18.00 0.16 0.74
N ALA A 28 18.49 1.39 0.72
CA ALA A 28 17.69 2.60 0.52
C ALA A 28 16.99 2.61 -0.85
N ASN A 29 17.64 2.12 -1.90
CA ASN A 29 17.04 1.99 -3.23
C ASN A 29 15.96 0.90 -3.25
N MET A 30 16.19 -0.24 -2.61
CA MET A 30 15.21 -1.33 -2.54
C MET A 30 13.95 -0.94 -1.76
N GLN A 31 14.05 -0.14 -0.70
CA GLN A 31 12.86 0.39 0.00
C GLN A 31 11.92 1.15 -0.94
N ARG A 32 12.46 1.91 -1.88
CA ARG A 32 11.68 2.67 -2.87
C ARG A 32 10.98 1.80 -3.93
N GLN A 33 11.38 0.53 -4.03
CA GLN A 33 10.80 -0.46 -4.95
C GLN A 33 9.81 -1.41 -4.24
N ALA A 34 9.56 -1.18 -2.95
CA ALA A 34 8.65 -2.02 -2.19
C ALA A 34 7.22 -1.91 -2.72
N VAL A 35 6.59 -3.07 -2.93
CA VAL A 35 5.19 -3.16 -3.38
C VAL A 35 4.28 -3.15 -2.16
N PRO A 36 3.20 -2.36 -2.14
CA PRO A 36 2.20 -2.40 -1.08
C PRO A 36 1.58 -3.80 -0.96
N LEU A 37 1.67 -4.38 0.23
CA LEU A 37 1.13 -5.70 0.49
C LEU A 37 -0.34 -5.61 0.94
N LEU A 38 -1.07 -6.71 0.77
CA LEU A 38 -2.45 -6.84 1.24
C LEU A 38 -2.51 -6.71 2.78
N ARG A 39 -1.55 -7.28 3.47
CA ARG A 39 -1.40 -7.23 4.94
C ARG A 39 0.04 -6.87 5.30
N PRO A 40 0.41 -5.59 5.25
CA PRO A 40 1.74 -5.18 5.70
C PRO A 40 1.85 -5.31 7.22
N HIS A 41 3.06 -5.48 7.73
CA HIS A 41 3.35 -5.41 9.17
C HIS A 41 4.37 -4.33 9.46
N ALA A 42 4.11 -3.51 10.47
CA ALA A 42 5.07 -2.56 10.99
C ALA A 42 6.35 -3.29 11.43
N PRO A 43 7.54 -2.71 11.19
CA PRO A 43 8.80 -3.34 11.55
C PRO A 43 8.94 -3.46 13.07
N ILE A 44 9.35 -4.64 13.55
CA ILE A 44 9.62 -4.86 14.99
C ILE A 44 10.82 -4.01 15.43
N VAL A 45 11.80 -3.85 14.56
CA VAL A 45 12.97 -3.00 14.78
C VAL A 45 12.95 -1.88 13.75
N GLY A 46 12.75 -0.67 14.22
CA GLY A 46 12.69 0.55 13.42
C GLY A 46 13.64 1.63 13.91
N THR A 47 13.65 2.76 13.25
CA THR A 47 14.47 3.93 13.59
C THR A 47 13.68 5.03 14.31
N GLY A 48 12.35 4.87 14.43
CA GLY A 48 11.44 5.89 14.94
C GLY A 48 11.04 6.94 13.90
N MET A 49 11.49 6.81 12.65
CA MET A 49 11.09 7.67 11.55
C MET A 49 9.80 7.21 10.87
N GLU A 50 9.43 5.95 11.04
CA GLU A 50 8.34 5.28 10.34
C GLU A 50 6.99 5.98 10.57
N HIS A 51 6.67 6.29 11.81
CA HIS A 51 5.46 7.03 12.18
C HIS A 51 5.46 8.45 11.63
N LYS A 52 6.57 9.17 11.78
CA LYS A 52 6.72 10.53 11.27
C LYS A 52 6.56 10.59 9.76
N ILE A 53 7.14 9.65 9.03
CA ILE A 53 7.05 9.58 7.58
C ILE A 53 5.61 9.26 7.16
N CYS A 54 4.93 8.36 7.85
CA CYS A 54 3.52 8.03 7.59
C CYS A 54 2.63 9.27 7.68
N ILE A 55 2.81 10.08 8.74
CA ILE A 55 2.03 11.32 8.93
C ILE A 55 2.37 12.37 7.88
N ASP A 56 3.65 12.61 7.63
CA ASP A 56 4.08 13.71 6.76
C ASP A 56 3.93 13.39 5.25
N SER A 57 3.73 12.11 4.89
CA SER A 57 3.50 11.69 3.49
C SER A 57 2.04 11.80 3.05
N GLU A 58 1.11 12.05 3.98
CA GLU A 58 -0.35 12.11 3.72
C GLU A 58 -0.93 10.83 3.07
N ILE A 59 -0.22 9.70 3.19
CA ILE A 59 -0.69 8.38 2.72
C ILE A 59 -1.82 7.87 3.60
N ALA A 60 -1.70 8.10 4.91
CA ALA A 60 -2.69 7.78 5.92
C ALA A 60 -3.71 8.91 6.08
N VAL A 61 -4.90 8.58 6.53
CA VAL A 61 -5.93 9.58 6.87
C VAL A 61 -5.73 10.06 8.29
N LEU A 62 -5.59 11.36 8.48
CA LEU A 62 -5.26 11.98 9.76
C LEU A 62 -6.43 12.77 10.33
N ALA A 63 -6.54 12.79 11.65
CA ALA A 63 -7.49 13.68 12.35
C ALA A 63 -7.03 15.16 12.23
N GLU A 64 -7.96 16.05 11.91
CA GLU A 64 -7.67 17.48 11.78
C GLU A 64 -7.76 18.24 13.10
N GLY A 65 -8.42 17.67 14.08
CA GLY A 65 -8.63 18.30 15.40
C GLY A 65 -8.89 17.29 16.49
N ASP A 66 -9.11 17.80 17.70
CA ASP A 66 -9.44 16.99 18.85
C ASP A 66 -10.94 16.66 18.85
N GLY A 67 -11.27 15.39 19.07
CA GLY A 67 -12.64 14.94 19.03
C GLY A 67 -12.83 13.47 19.41
N VAL A 68 -13.99 12.93 19.06
CA VAL A 68 -14.36 11.53 19.32
C VAL A 68 -14.92 10.92 18.03
N VAL A 69 -14.49 9.70 17.75
CA VAL A 69 -14.99 8.90 16.62
C VAL A 69 -16.42 8.46 16.90
N THR A 70 -17.36 8.81 16.03
CA THR A 70 -18.79 8.52 16.19
C THR A 70 -19.28 7.34 15.36
N SER A 71 -18.65 7.11 14.23
CA SER A 71 -18.99 5.99 13.33
C SER A 71 -17.77 5.54 12.56
N VAL A 72 -17.63 4.23 12.39
CA VAL A 72 -16.57 3.61 11.58
C VAL A 72 -17.20 2.52 10.73
N ASP A 73 -16.94 2.58 9.44
CA ASP A 73 -17.20 1.48 8.52
C ASP A 73 -16.03 1.32 7.54
N ALA A 74 -16.10 0.35 6.64
CA ALA A 74 -15.00 0.06 5.71
C ALA A 74 -14.70 1.21 4.72
N ARG A 75 -15.59 2.19 4.56
CA ARG A 75 -15.50 3.29 3.59
C ARG A 75 -15.49 4.67 4.21
N HIS A 76 -15.96 4.79 5.45
CA HIS A 76 -16.14 6.07 6.13
C HIS A 76 -15.71 6.02 7.58
N VAL A 77 -15.06 7.07 8.03
CA VAL A 77 -14.79 7.35 9.44
C VAL A 77 -15.37 8.72 9.76
N THR A 78 -16.32 8.77 10.71
CA THR A 78 -16.95 10.03 11.11
C THR A 78 -16.44 10.46 12.47
N VAL A 79 -15.92 11.66 12.56
CA VAL A 79 -15.38 12.25 13.79
C VAL A 79 -16.22 13.47 14.18
N LYS A 80 -16.61 13.53 15.43
CA LYS A 80 -17.21 14.72 16.05
C LYS A 80 -16.13 15.45 16.86
N TYR A 81 -15.75 16.62 16.37
CA TYR A 81 -14.74 17.46 17.00
C TYR A 81 -15.29 18.20 18.22
N ASP A 82 -14.40 18.58 19.15
CA ASP A 82 -14.74 19.35 20.34
C ASP A 82 -15.24 20.77 19.97
N SER A 83 -14.93 21.25 18.76
CA SER A 83 -15.51 22.47 18.18
C SER A 83 -17.01 22.38 17.89
N GLY A 84 -17.58 21.16 17.91
CA GLY A 84 -18.96 20.85 17.54
C GLY A 84 -19.13 20.48 16.07
N GLU A 85 -18.11 20.59 15.26
CA GLU A 85 -18.12 20.14 13.86
C GLU A 85 -18.11 18.63 13.77
N VAL A 86 -18.88 18.08 12.81
CA VAL A 86 -18.86 16.64 12.47
C VAL A 86 -18.30 16.50 11.07
N LYS A 87 -17.21 15.75 10.95
CA LYS A 87 -16.54 15.50 9.67
C LYS A 87 -16.57 14.02 9.31
N ASP A 88 -16.93 13.74 8.07
CA ASP A 88 -16.93 12.41 7.48
C ASP A 88 -15.71 12.27 6.54
N TYR A 89 -14.86 11.29 6.86
CA TYR A 89 -13.67 10.94 6.08
C TYR A 89 -13.98 9.74 5.19
N LYS A 90 -14.08 10.00 3.90
CA LYS A 90 -14.28 8.94 2.90
C LYS A 90 -12.96 8.26 2.58
N LEU A 91 -12.89 6.94 2.80
CA LEU A 91 -11.71 6.13 2.56
C LEU A 91 -11.62 5.67 1.10
N THR A 92 -10.43 5.75 0.53
CA THR A 92 -10.14 5.25 -0.81
C THR A 92 -10.07 3.73 -0.78
N LYS A 93 -10.79 3.07 -1.69
CA LYS A 93 -10.86 1.60 -1.76
C LYS A 93 -10.42 1.13 -3.14
N PHE A 94 -9.40 0.27 -3.17
CA PHE A 94 -8.94 -0.46 -4.36
C PHE A 94 -8.75 0.42 -5.60
N LEU A 95 -8.16 1.59 -5.43
CA LEU A 95 -7.84 2.48 -6.54
C LEU A 95 -6.51 2.08 -7.18
N ARG A 96 -6.45 2.10 -8.50
CA ARG A 96 -5.22 1.87 -9.25
C ARG A 96 -4.25 3.04 -9.06
N SER A 97 -3.01 2.74 -8.70
CA SER A 97 -1.91 3.72 -8.71
C SER A 97 -1.30 3.84 -10.12
N ASN A 98 -0.44 4.84 -10.33
CA ASN A 98 0.30 5.00 -11.59
C ASN A 98 1.24 3.83 -11.91
N HIS A 99 1.60 3.03 -10.90
CA HIS A 99 2.45 1.84 -11.03
C HIS A 99 1.65 0.53 -10.98
N THR A 100 0.36 0.57 -11.26
CA THR A 100 -0.55 -0.59 -11.23
C THR A 100 -0.75 -1.21 -9.85
N THR A 101 -0.18 -0.64 -8.79
CA THR A 101 -0.37 -1.11 -7.43
C THR A 101 -1.71 -0.65 -6.86
N CYS A 102 -2.17 -1.30 -5.81
CA CYS A 102 -3.46 -1.02 -5.18
C CYS A 102 -3.32 0.06 -4.10
N ILE A 103 -4.09 1.13 -4.22
CA ILE A 103 -4.31 2.11 -3.16
C ILE A 103 -5.59 1.72 -2.43
N ASN A 104 -5.45 1.31 -1.17
CA ASN A 104 -6.57 0.93 -0.32
C ASN A 104 -6.35 1.46 1.08
N GLN A 105 -7.32 2.20 1.61
CA GLN A 105 -7.29 2.73 2.97
C GLN A 105 -8.15 1.88 3.88
N ARG A 106 -7.65 1.61 5.08
CA ARG A 106 -8.28 0.74 6.08
C ARG A 106 -8.37 1.49 7.41
N PRO A 107 -9.56 1.62 8.02
CA PRO A 107 -9.70 2.28 9.32
C PRO A 107 -8.95 1.48 10.39
N ILE A 108 -8.34 2.20 11.34
CA ILE A 108 -7.61 1.64 12.48
C ILE A 108 -8.12 2.14 13.82
N VAL A 109 -9.14 2.99 13.82
CA VAL A 109 -9.77 3.54 15.02
C VAL A 109 -11.10 2.86 15.29
N ASP A 110 -11.50 2.86 16.56
CA ASP A 110 -12.77 2.31 17.02
C ASP A 110 -13.78 3.42 17.36
N VAL A 111 -15.08 3.06 17.31
CA VAL A 111 -16.16 3.96 17.72
C VAL A 111 -16.05 4.31 19.21
N GLY A 112 -16.08 5.59 19.52
CA GLY A 112 -15.90 6.13 20.87
C GLY A 112 -14.45 6.45 21.23
N GLU A 113 -13.50 6.15 20.36
CA GLU A 113 -12.10 6.49 20.55
C GLU A 113 -11.88 8.01 20.47
N ARG A 114 -11.02 8.54 21.34
CA ARG A 114 -10.63 9.93 21.33
C ARG A 114 -9.47 10.14 20.37
N VAL A 115 -9.61 11.11 19.49
CA VAL A 115 -8.61 11.46 18.48
C VAL A 115 -8.10 12.88 18.71
N HIS A 116 -6.87 13.12 18.26
CA HIS A 116 -6.19 14.40 18.41
C HIS A 116 -5.73 14.92 17.06
N GLY A 117 -5.85 16.23 16.87
CA GLY A 117 -5.25 16.92 15.73
C GLY A 117 -3.77 17.22 15.94
N ARG A 118 -3.12 17.72 14.89
CA ARG A 118 -1.75 18.26 15.02
C ARG A 118 -1.75 19.52 15.90
N GLY A 119 -0.98 19.51 16.97
CA GLY A 119 -1.00 20.62 17.91
C GLY A 119 0.16 20.61 18.90
N ILE A 120 -0.06 21.25 20.01
CA ILE A 120 0.84 21.25 21.17
C ILE A 120 0.07 20.59 22.32
N ALA A 121 0.60 19.51 22.83
CA ALA A 121 0.04 18.83 23.99
C ALA A 121 0.09 19.73 25.26
N PRO A 122 -0.72 19.43 26.29
CA PRO A 122 -0.73 20.22 27.54
C PRO A 122 0.62 20.32 28.25
N ASP A 123 1.54 19.41 28.00
CA ASP A 123 2.92 19.38 28.51
C ASP A 123 3.91 20.24 27.68
N GLY A 124 3.43 20.89 26.59
CA GLY A 124 4.22 21.73 25.70
C GLY A 124 4.98 20.95 24.61
N THR A 125 4.80 19.66 24.48
CA THR A 125 5.38 18.85 23.39
C THR A 125 4.56 18.97 22.12
N LEU A 126 5.20 18.77 20.95
CA LEU A 126 4.48 18.63 19.69
C LEU A 126 3.68 17.34 19.72
N GLN A 127 2.38 17.47 19.46
CA GLN A 127 1.46 16.34 19.33
C GLN A 127 1.24 16.03 17.86
N ASP A 128 1.57 14.80 17.46
CA ASP A 128 1.24 14.32 16.13
C ASP A 128 -0.25 13.98 16.04
N PRO A 129 -0.88 14.17 14.88
CA PRO A 129 -2.29 13.86 14.68
C PRO A 129 -2.54 12.36 14.78
N THR A 130 -3.70 11.97 15.32
CA THR A 130 -4.13 10.57 15.33
C THR A 130 -4.38 10.08 13.90
N VAL A 131 -3.84 8.92 13.58
CA VAL A 131 -4.10 8.25 12.30
C VAL A 131 -5.47 7.56 12.39
N LEU A 132 -6.40 7.95 11.53
CA LEU A 132 -7.76 7.40 11.47
C LEU A 132 -7.84 6.15 10.60
N ALA A 133 -7.06 6.14 9.53
CA ALA A 133 -7.00 5.01 8.61
C ALA A 133 -5.60 4.87 8.00
N ASP A 134 -5.13 3.63 7.94
CA ASP A 134 -3.91 3.26 7.23
C ASP A 134 -4.12 3.35 5.72
N GLY A 135 -3.06 3.74 5.01
CA GLY A 135 -2.97 3.73 3.57
C GLY A 135 -2.20 2.52 3.02
N PRO A 136 -1.78 2.56 1.74
CA PRO A 136 -0.90 1.54 1.19
C PRO A 136 0.46 1.54 1.90
N ALA A 137 1.01 0.34 2.14
CA ALA A 137 2.29 0.12 2.82
C ALA A 137 2.40 0.82 4.20
N THR A 138 1.29 0.85 4.95
CA THR A 138 1.27 1.30 6.36
C THR A 138 0.56 0.30 7.24
N ASP A 139 0.93 0.27 8.51
CA ASP A 139 0.33 -0.57 9.55
C ASP A 139 0.35 0.18 10.88
N GLN A 140 -0.83 0.36 11.48
CA GLN A 140 -1.05 1.08 12.75
C GLN A 140 -0.42 2.49 12.78
N GLY A 141 -0.49 3.21 11.65
CA GLY A 141 0.05 4.56 11.54
C GLY A 141 1.57 4.63 11.36
N GLU A 142 2.21 3.53 11.03
CA GLU A 142 3.65 3.46 10.71
C GLU A 142 3.87 2.95 9.30
N ILE A 143 4.97 3.35 8.66
CA ILE A 143 5.38 2.79 7.37
C ILE A 143 5.74 1.31 7.53
N ALA A 144 5.09 0.47 6.74
CA ALA A 144 5.23 -0.97 6.73
C ALA A 144 5.46 -1.47 5.29
N LEU A 145 6.72 -1.62 4.90
CA LEU A 145 7.10 -1.97 3.52
C LEU A 145 7.09 -3.48 3.25
N GLY A 146 6.83 -4.30 4.25
CA GLY A 146 6.93 -5.76 4.13
C GLY A 146 6.33 -6.50 5.31
N GLN A 147 6.97 -7.63 5.66
CA GLN A 147 6.54 -8.55 6.70
C GLN A 147 7.70 -8.86 7.65
N ASN A 148 7.39 -9.13 8.90
CA ASN A 148 8.36 -9.65 9.87
C ASN A 148 8.43 -11.17 9.73
N ILE A 149 9.52 -11.69 9.16
CA ILE A 149 9.70 -13.10 8.85
C ILE A 149 10.91 -13.66 9.60
N LEU A 150 10.77 -14.87 10.18
CA LEU A 150 11.87 -15.58 10.75
C LEU A 150 12.79 -16.10 9.64
N VAL A 151 14.07 -15.72 9.68
CA VAL A 151 15.08 -16.08 8.68
C VAL A 151 16.14 -16.97 9.32
N GLY A 152 16.44 -18.10 8.71
CA GLY A 152 17.57 -18.97 9.06
C GLY A 152 18.70 -18.82 8.06
N PHE A 153 19.92 -18.57 8.55
CA PHE A 153 21.13 -18.49 7.71
C PHE A 153 21.87 -19.82 7.77
N MET A 154 21.75 -20.62 6.73
CA MET A 154 22.41 -21.91 6.62
C MET A 154 22.52 -22.34 5.14
N THR A 155 23.39 -23.27 4.85
CA THR A 155 23.40 -23.95 3.55
C THR A 155 22.28 -24.99 3.50
N TRP A 156 21.56 -25.08 2.37
CA TRP A 156 20.46 -26.03 2.20
C TRP A 156 20.58 -26.75 0.85
N GLU A 157 21.34 -27.83 0.81
CA GLU A 157 21.48 -28.73 -0.35
C GLU A 157 21.76 -28.02 -1.71
N GLY A 158 22.35 -26.82 -1.66
CA GLY A 158 22.65 -26.00 -2.83
C GLY A 158 21.48 -25.20 -3.39
N TYR A 159 20.23 -25.38 -2.89
CA TYR A 159 19.06 -24.65 -3.38
C TYR A 159 19.05 -23.15 -2.98
N ASN A 160 19.92 -22.73 -2.10
CA ASN A 160 20.11 -21.34 -1.70
C ASN A 160 21.49 -20.80 -2.07
N TYR A 161 22.05 -21.28 -3.19
CA TYR A 161 23.35 -20.81 -3.70
C TYR A 161 23.25 -19.38 -4.21
N GLU A 162 24.25 -18.56 -3.89
CA GLU A 162 24.33 -17.11 -4.18
C GLU A 162 23.14 -16.35 -3.58
N ASP A 163 22.32 -15.70 -4.42
CA ASP A 163 21.17 -14.89 -4.02
C ASP A 163 19.86 -15.68 -3.96
N ALA A 164 19.91 -17.00 -4.14
CA ALA A 164 18.73 -17.85 -4.06
C ALA A 164 18.24 -17.99 -2.62
N VAL A 165 16.93 -17.97 -2.43
CA VAL A 165 16.27 -18.05 -1.11
C VAL A 165 15.21 -19.14 -1.15
N LEU A 166 15.18 -19.96 -0.11
CA LEU A 166 14.09 -20.91 0.12
C LEU A 166 12.99 -20.26 0.96
N LEU A 167 11.78 -20.42 0.52
CA LEU A 167 10.60 -19.89 1.20
C LEU A 167 9.74 -21.03 1.75
N ASN A 168 9.18 -20.82 2.93
CA ASN A 168 8.21 -21.75 3.51
C ASN A 168 6.85 -21.57 2.82
N GLU A 169 6.14 -22.65 2.54
CA GLU A 169 4.79 -22.66 1.95
C GLU A 169 3.78 -21.82 2.75
N ARG A 170 4.01 -21.65 4.04
CA ARG A 170 3.19 -20.79 4.91
C ARG A 170 3.04 -19.38 4.35
N LEU A 171 4.08 -18.82 3.71
CA LEU A 171 4.05 -17.48 3.13
C LEU A 171 2.96 -17.33 2.06
N VAL A 172 2.77 -18.39 1.25
CA VAL A 172 1.73 -18.43 0.23
C VAL A 172 0.37 -18.72 0.85
N ARG A 173 0.29 -19.71 1.74
CA ARG A 173 -0.97 -20.13 2.37
C ARG A 173 -1.62 -19.06 3.25
N GLU A 174 -0.83 -18.23 3.90
CA GLU A 174 -1.30 -17.17 4.80
C GLU A 174 -1.32 -15.77 4.13
N ASP A 175 -1.10 -15.68 2.82
CA ASP A 175 -1.08 -14.41 2.05
C ASP A 175 -0.11 -13.36 2.62
N LEU A 176 1.05 -13.76 3.14
CA LEU A 176 1.95 -12.85 3.84
C LEU A 176 2.62 -11.83 2.90
N TYR A 177 2.93 -12.21 1.66
CA TYR A 177 3.52 -11.33 0.65
C TYR A 177 2.57 -11.06 -0.54
N THR A 178 1.30 -11.33 -0.37
CA THR A 178 0.30 -11.12 -1.42
C THR A 178 0.12 -9.63 -1.68
N SER A 179 0.16 -9.26 -2.95
CA SER A 179 -0.10 -7.91 -3.44
C SER A 179 -1.20 -7.92 -4.50
N ILE A 180 -1.86 -6.78 -4.67
CA ILE A 180 -2.90 -6.59 -5.67
C ILE A 180 -2.36 -5.64 -6.73
N HIS A 181 -2.40 -6.07 -7.99
CA HIS A 181 -2.07 -5.24 -9.14
C HIS A 181 -3.33 -5.02 -9.96
N ILE A 182 -3.60 -3.76 -10.30
CA ILE A 182 -4.78 -3.35 -11.05
C ILE A 182 -4.31 -2.82 -12.38
N GLU A 183 -4.66 -3.53 -13.45
CA GLU A 183 -4.40 -3.11 -14.82
C GLU A 183 -5.68 -2.58 -15.46
N GLU A 184 -5.56 -1.57 -16.27
CA GLU A 184 -6.67 -0.96 -16.99
C GLU A 184 -6.36 -1.01 -18.48
N PHE A 185 -7.25 -1.64 -19.22
CA PHE A 185 -7.18 -1.75 -20.67
C PHE A 185 -8.32 -0.95 -21.26
N GLU A 186 -7.99 -0.01 -22.14
CA GLU A 186 -8.95 0.82 -22.85
C GLU A 186 -8.84 0.55 -24.35
N ILE A 187 -9.96 0.35 -25.01
CA ILE A 187 -10.03 0.16 -26.45
C ILE A 187 -11.15 1.01 -27.03
N ASP A 188 -10.85 1.75 -28.08
CA ASP A 188 -11.80 2.57 -28.82
C ASP A 188 -12.05 2.00 -30.20
N ALA A 189 -13.30 1.98 -30.62
CA ALA A 189 -13.66 1.74 -32.03
C ALA A 189 -13.60 3.06 -32.82
N ARG A 190 -12.79 3.10 -33.86
CA ARG A 190 -12.52 4.31 -34.65
C ARG A 190 -12.98 4.17 -36.10
N ASP A 191 -13.25 5.29 -36.75
CA ASP A 191 -13.49 5.33 -38.17
C ASP A 191 -12.15 5.17 -38.95
N THR A 192 -12.07 4.14 -39.77
CA THR A 192 -10.89 3.90 -40.60
C THR A 192 -11.25 4.11 -42.10
N LYS A 193 -10.20 4.20 -42.97
CA LYS A 193 -10.39 4.31 -44.43
C LYS A 193 -11.09 3.09 -45.02
N LEU A 194 -11.10 1.95 -44.32
CA LEU A 194 -11.75 0.69 -44.75
C LEU A 194 -13.17 0.54 -44.21
N GLY A 195 -13.63 1.48 -43.38
CA GLY A 195 -14.92 1.47 -42.68
C GLY A 195 -14.78 1.69 -41.20
N PRO A 196 -15.89 1.88 -40.47
CA PRO A 196 -15.90 2.00 -39.03
C PRO A 196 -15.48 0.67 -38.37
N GLU A 197 -14.68 0.75 -37.32
CA GLU A 197 -14.42 -0.39 -36.41
C GLU A 197 -15.63 -0.59 -35.48
N GLU A 198 -15.85 -1.80 -35.08
CA GLU A 198 -16.89 -2.12 -34.08
C GLU A 198 -16.38 -3.11 -33.03
N ILE A 199 -16.93 -3.02 -31.83
CA ILE A 199 -16.66 -3.99 -30.77
C ILE A 199 -17.59 -5.17 -30.99
N THR A 200 -17.01 -6.32 -31.36
CA THR A 200 -17.78 -7.52 -31.69
C THR A 200 -16.98 -8.78 -31.34
N ARG A 201 -17.68 -9.88 -31.10
CA ARG A 201 -17.09 -11.20 -30.95
C ARG A 201 -16.73 -11.84 -32.30
N ASP A 202 -17.39 -11.41 -33.37
CA ASP A 202 -17.16 -11.92 -34.75
C ASP A 202 -15.89 -11.30 -35.33
N ILE A 203 -14.75 -11.84 -34.97
CA ILE A 203 -13.42 -11.37 -35.43
C ILE A 203 -12.88 -12.36 -36.45
N PRO A 204 -12.63 -11.93 -37.71
CA PRO A 204 -12.11 -12.80 -38.76
C PRO A 204 -10.69 -13.30 -38.44
N ASN A 205 -10.41 -14.56 -38.78
CA ASN A 205 -9.11 -15.21 -38.59
C ASN A 205 -8.63 -15.38 -37.12
N VAL A 206 -9.53 -15.35 -36.17
CA VAL A 206 -9.26 -15.65 -34.75
C VAL A 206 -9.94 -16.96 -34.36
N GLY A 207 -9.21 -17.86 -33.70
CA GLY A 207 -9.76 -19.13 -33.22
C GLY A 207 -10.74 -18.96 -32.08
N GLU A 208 -11.71 -19.86 -31.95
CA GLU A 208 -12.72 -19.84 -30.87
C GLU A 208 -12.09 -19.88 -29.47
N ASP A 209 -10.93 -20.53 -29.30
CA ASP A 209 -10.22 -20.56 -28.01
C ASP A 209 -9.79 -19.19 -27.51
N ALA A 210 -9.44 -18.29 -28.43
CA ALA A 210 -9.10 -16.90 -28.11
C ALA A 210 -10.33 -16.03 -27.80
N LEU A 211 -11.50 -16.46 -28.25
CA LEU A 211 -12.78 -15.75 -28.08
C LEU A 211 -13.62 -16.30 -26.92
N LYS A 212 -13.16 -17.37 -26.24
CA LYS A 212 -13.93 -18.07 -25.19
C LYS A 212 -14.36 -17.15 -24.05
N ASP A 213 -13.54 -16.16 -23.71
CA ASP A 213 -13.74 -15.25 -22.60
C ASP A 213 -14.47 -13.95 -22.96
N LEU A 214 -14.88 -13.79 -24.23
CA LEU A 214 -15.74 -12.70 -24.70
C LEU A 214 -17.22 -13.09 -24.62
N ASP A 215 -18.05 -12.12 -24.29
CA ASP A 215 -19.49 -12.24 -24.40
C ASP A 215 -20.00 -12.08 -25.85
N GLU A 216 -21.32 -12.10 -26.06
CA GLU A 216 -21.94 -11.96 -27.38
C GLU A 216 -21.67 -10.60 -28.03
N ASN A 217 -21.33 -9.57 -27.21
CA ASN A 217 -21.04 -8.22 -27.66
C ASN A 217 -19.52 -7.98 -27.86
N GLY A 218 -18.69 -9.00 -27.64
CA GLY A 218 -17.23 -8.87 -27.74
C GLY A 218 -16.57 -8.25 -26.50
N ILE A 219 -17.28 -8.18 -25.37
CA ILE A 219 -16.75 -7.64 -24.11
C ILE A 219 -16.25 -8.81 -23.24
N ILE A 220 -15.10 -8.63 -22.60
CA ILE A 220 -14.52 -9.63 -21.72
C ILE A 220 -15.41 -9.89 -20.50
N ARG A 221 -15.53 -11.15 -20.09
CA ARG A 221 -16.33 -11.56 -18.93
C ARG A 221 -15.55 -11.42 -17.63
N VAL A 222 -16.28 -11.17 -16.54
CA VAL A 222 -15.69 -11.22 -15.20
C VAL A 222 -15.23 -12.64 -14.88
N GLY A 223 -13.97 -12.78 -14.44
CA GLY A 223 -13.33 -14.07 -14.16
C GLY A 223 -12.57 -14.66 -15.35
N ALA A 224 -12.49 -13.94 -16.47
CA ALA A 224 -11.63 -14.32 -17.60
C ALA A 224 -10.16 -14.25 -17.23
N GLU A 225 -9.37 -15.10 -17.84
CA GLU A 225 -7.91 -15.06 -17.78
C GLU A 225 -7.39 -14.04 -18.82
N VAL A 226 -6.55 -13.13 -18.36
CA VAL A 226 -6.00 -12.02 -19.20
C VAL A 226 -4.49 -12.13 -19.30
#